data_61036066ccfc74eec928391230cbc92c
#
_entry.id   61036066ccfc74eec928391230cbc92c
#
_cell.length_a   1.000
_cell.length_b   1.000
_cell.length_c   1.000
_cell.angle_alpha   90.00
_cell.angle_beta   90.00
_cell.angle_gamma   90.00
#
_symmetry.space_group_name_H-M   'P 1'
#
loop_
_entity.id
_entity.type
_entity.pdbx_description
1 polymer ?
#
loop_
_entity_poly.entity_id
_entity_poly.type
_entity_poly.pdbx_seq_one_letter_code
_entity_poly.pdbx_strand_id
1 'polypeptide(L)'
;MESWSLSESGIGTEDDKPARRYSLGNLVTMVLFAIALVAFLNAAILALAWSKNPFLGFVVEPTLVVSNVGGVSWNAQTIGMDYPERITQIGERIISTTQDYLSITEELSIGSPVGITTIFPDGAMRVYPFVRVTSFPTIDLARFFWLPFLVGLAYLAIGFWIYRMRGEIVSSRAFAVFCLSAALATGLYFDLVSTHALSSLWTAAITFLGGSLIVLGLVFPAQWTGGRTFNYIRFTPYLISLALAIWGVLALIDSSNPWGYVDPWRYSYIYTSIGIFFFIGVMLYHQFAHSAPAVRQQARIVLWGSLLAFLPTVLWMLAPYLGLQIPWNPGLFLPFLIFFPISIAIAILRYRLWDIDVIINRTLVYALLIIILVLIY
;
A
#
# COMPACT_ATOMS: atom_id res chain seq x y z
N MET A 1 -50.79 -59.96 23.08
CA MET A 1 -50.19 -60.33 21.78
C MET A 1 -50.11 -59.02 21.00
N GLU A 2 -49.05 -58.25 21.18
CA GLU A 2 -48.78 -57.03 20.46
C GLU A 2 -47.60 -57.27 19.55
N SER A 3 -47.87 -57.06 18.27
CA SER A 3 -46.91 -57.19 17.17
C SER A 3 -46.03 -55.94 17.06
N TRP A 4 -44.73 -56.10 17.30
CA TRP A 4 -43.70 -55.08 17.03
C TRP A 4 -43.39 -55.08 15.55
N SER A 5 -43.76 -53.97 14.85
CA SER A 5 -43.29 -53.68 13.49
C SER A 5 -41.98 -52.95 13.57
N LEU A 6 -40.89 -53.54 13.07
CA LEU A 6 -39.61 -52.92 12.81
C LEU A 6 -39.77 -51.96 11.62
N SER A 7 -39.66 -50.64 11.86
CA SER A 7 -39.51 -49.67 10.80
C SER A 7 -38.04 -49.64 10.33
N GLU A 8 -37.83 -49.99 9.08
CA GLU A 8 -36.54 -49.85 8.40
C GLU A 8 -36.04 -48.40 8.47
N SER A 9 -34.91 -48.23 9.13
CA SER A 9 -34.14 -46.98 9.13
C SER A 9 -33.55 -46.76 7.76
N GLY A 10 -34.12 -45.78 7.04
CA GLY A 10 -33.51 -45.31 5.81
C GLY A 10 -32.07 -44.82 6.03
N ILE A 11 -31.18 -45.43 5.29
CA ILE A 11 -29.79 -44.99 5.15
C ILE A 11 -29.85 -43.60 4.48
N GLY A 12 -29.71 -42.56 5.32
CA GLY A 12 -29.53 -41.18 4.83
C GLY A 12 -28.22 -41.10 4.07
N THR A 13 -28.28 -40.87 2.79
CA THR A 13 -27.14 -40.61 1.94
C THR A 13 -26.42 -39.36 2.43
N GLU A 14 -25.23 -39.59 2.93
CA GLU A 14 -24.23 -38.59 3.34
C GLU A 14 -23.65 -37.95 2.09
N ASP A 15 -24.32 -36.97 1.50
CA ASP A 15 -23.73 -36.13 0.44
C ASP A 15 -24.58 -34.87 0.18
N ASP A 16 -24.89 -34.12 1.23
CA ASP A 16 -25.41 -32.75 1.05
C ASP A 16 -24.50 -31.75 1.78
N LYS A 17 -23.21 -31.68 1.35
CA LYS A 17 -22.38 -30.52 1.64
C LYS A 17 -22.99 -29.38 0.86
N PRO A 18 -23.53 -28.33 1.54
CA PRO A 18 -24.13 -27.22 0.82
C PRO A 18 -23.10 -26.64 -0.14
N ALA A 19 -23.40 -26.68 -1.42
CA ALA A 19 -22.58 -26.09 -2.47
C ALA A 19 -22.24 -24.65 -2.02
N ARG A 20 -20.95 -24.38 -1.85
CA ARG A 20 -20.39 -23.11 -1.36
C ARG A 20 -20.89 -22.01 -2.32
N ARG A 21 -22.03 -21.38 -2.01
CA ARG A 21 -22.54 -20.26 -2.80
C ARG A 21 -21.51 -19.15 -2.71
N TYR A 22 -20.72 -18.99 -3.76
CA TYR A 22 -19.81 -17.86 -3.90
C TYR A 22 -20.65 -16.59 -3.89
N SER A 23 -20.64 -15.85 -2.79
CA SER A 23 -21.27 -14.54 -2.76
C SER A 23 -20.56 -13.61 -3.74
N LEU A 24 -21.30 -12.68 -4.35
CA LEU A 24 -20.74 -11.68 -5.26
C LEU A 24 -19.49 -10.99 -4.65
N GLY A 25 -19.49 -10.74 -3.33
CA GLY A 25 -18.37 -10.18 -2.62
C GLY A 25 -17.11 -11.08 -2.61
N ASN A 26 -17.29 -12.40 -2.60
CA ASN A 26 -16.15 -13.32 -2.69
C ASN A 26 -15.54 -13.31 -4.09
N LEU A 27 -16.37 -13.27 -5.13
CA LEU A 27 -15.89 -13.18 -6.51
C LEU A 27 -15.11 -11.86 -6.73
N VAL A 28 -15.66 -10.74 -6.31
CA VAL A 28 -15.01 -9.42 -6.42
C VAL A 28 -13.66 -9.43 -5.71
N THR A 29 -13.59 -9.94 -4.47
CA THR A 29 -12.33 -9.97 -3.72
C THR A 29 -11.29 -10.87 -4.40
N MET A 30 -11.68 -12.02 -4.96
CA MET A 30 -10.76 -12.88 -5.73
C MET A 30 -10.24 -12.19 -6.99
N VAL A 31 -11.10 -11.50 -7.73
CA VAL A 31 -10.72 -10.72 -8.92
C VAL A 31 -9.72 -9.63 -8.54
N LEU A 32 -9.95 -8.92 -7.43
CA LEU A 32 -9.01 -7.91 -6.93
C LEU A 32 -7.64 -8.51 -6.58
N PHE A 33 -7.59 -9.69 -5.95
CA PHE A 33 -6.32 -10.39 -5.71
C PHE A 33 -5.61 -10.79 -7.01
N ALA A 34 -6.35 -11.24 -8.01
CA ALA A 34 -5.77 -11.59 -9.32
C ALA A 34 -5.20 -10.33 -10.01
N ILE A 35 -5.92 -9.22 -10.01
CA ILE A 35 -5.43 -7.93 -10.53
C ILE A 35 -4.17 -7.49 -9.78
N ALA A 36 -4.18 -7.54 -8.45
CA ALA A 36 -3.01 -7.17 -7.65
C ALA A 36 -1.79 -8.05 -7.95
N LEU A 37 -1.98 -9.36 -8.08
CA LEU A 37 -0.90 -10.28 -8.42
C LEU A 37 -0.30 -9.95 -9.81
N VAL A 38 -1.14 -9.72 -10.81
CA VAL A 38 -0.69 -9.32 -12.15
C VAL A 38 0.05 -7.98 -12.09
N ALA A 39 -0.46 -6.99 -11.35
CA ALA A 39 0.20 -5.71 -11.17
C ALA A 39 1.57 -5.85 -10.49
N PHE A 40 1.69 -6.70 -9.46
CA PHE A 40 2.98 -7.00 -8.81
C PHE A 40 3.99 -7.63 -9.75
N LEU A 41 3.57 -8.61 -10.56
CA LEU A 41 4.45 -9.24 -11.55
C LEU A 41 4.93 -8.23 -12.59
N ASN A 42 4.02 -7.39 -13.10
CA ASN A 42 4.38 -6.31 -14.02
C ASN A 42 5.34 -5.31 -13.39
N ALA A 43 5.06 -4.84 -12.16
CA ALA A 43 5.92 -3.88 -11.46
C ALA A 43 7.36 -4.40 -11.30
N ALA A 44 7.54 -5.70 -10.99
CA ALA A 44 8.87 -6.29 -10.89
C ALA A 44 9.59 -6.33 -12.25
N ILE A 45 8.90 -6.72 -13.32
CA ILE A 45 9.46 -6.76 -14.68
C ILE A 45 9.87 -5.34 -15.11
N LEU A 46 8.98 -4.37 -14.96
CA LEU A 46 9.20 -2.97 -15.34
C LEU A 46 10.35 -2.35 -14.55
N ALA A 47 10.40 -2.56 -13.23
CA ALA A 47 11.46 -2.03 -12.37
C ALA A 47 12.84 -2.56 -12.75
N LEU A 48 12.95 -3.88 -13.01
CA LEU A 48 14.21 -4.51 -13.41
C LEU A 48 14.63 -4.12 -14.83
N ALA A 49 13.70 -3.88 -15.74
CA ALA A 49 13.99 -3.37 -17.06
C ALA A 49 14.49 -1.92 -16.98
N TRP A 50 13.72 -1.05 -16.30
CA TRP A 50 14.05 0.38 -16.16
C TRP A 50 15.38 0.62 -15.44
N SER A 51 15.73 -0.18 -14.44
CA SER A 51 16.98 -0.02 -13.67
C SER A 51 18.26 -0.18 -14.51
N LYS A 52 18.15 -0.72 -15.72
CA LYS A 52 19.26 -0.86 -16.67
C LYS A 52 19.42 0.34 -17.59
N ASN A 53 18.41 1.21 -17.64
CA ASN A 53 18.42 2.39 -18.50
C ASN A 53 19.33 3.48 -17.93
N PRO A 54 19.80 4.41 -18.79
CA PRO A 54 20.52 5.60 -18.35
C PRO A 54 19.69 6.43 -17.36
N PHE A 55 20.34 6.94 -16.32
CA PHE A 55 19.72 7.66 -15.23
C PHE A 55 20.24 9.10 -15.16
N LEU A 56 19.33 10.06 -15.12
CA LEU A 56 19.65 11.50 -15.09
C LEU A 56 19.97 12.05 -13.70
N GLY A 57 19.94 11.19 -12.66
CA GLY A 57 20.18 11.60 -11.29
C GLY A 57 18.97 12.21 -10.58
N PHE A 58 17.77 12.00 -11.11
CA PHE A 58 16.48 12.32 -10.49
C PHE A 58 15.42 11.38 -11.06
N VAL A 59 14.29 11.29 -10.38
CA VAL A 59 13.08 10.61 -10.85
C VAL A 59 11.98 11.65 -11.07
N VAL A 60 11.04 11.31 -11.94
CA VAL A 60 9.89 12.17 -12.24
C VAL A 60 8.59 11.50 -11.85
N GLU A 61 7.57 12.29 -11.62
CA GLU A 61 6.21 11.84 -11.40
C GLU A 61 5.46 11.68 -12.74
N PRO A 62 4.29 11.05 -12.81
CA PRO A 62 3.63 10.74 -14.08
C PRO A 62 3.37 11.94 -14.99
N THR A 63 3.36 13.15 -14.45
CA THR A 63 3.16 14.41 -15.18
C THR A 63 4.48 15.12 -15.55
N LEU A 64 5.62 14.42 -15.46
CA LEU A 64 6.97 14.92 -15.69
C LEU A 64 7.47 15.97 -14.67
N VAL A 65 6.78 16.12 -13.55
CA VAL A 65 7.26 16.93 -12.43
C VAL A 65 8.37 16.15 -11.71
N VAL A 66 9.48 16.84 -11.41
CA VAL A 66 10.59 16.25 -10.64
C VAL A 66 10.07 15.84 -9.28
N SER A 67 10.29 14.59 -8.90
CA SER A 67 9.85 14.09 -7.60
C SER A 67 10.77 14.61 -6.50
N ASN A 68 10.18 14.87 -5.31
CA ASN A 68 10.97 15.17 -4.11
C ASN A 68 11.66 13.92 -3.52
N VAL A 69 11.45 12.76 -4.13
CA VAL A 69 12.11 11.51 -3.77
C VAL A 69 13.48 11.48 -4.42
N GLY A 70 14.52 11.34 -3.62
CA GLY A 70 15.88 11.31 -4.12
C GLY A 70 16.86 10.55 -3.22
N GLY A 71 17.93 10.05 -3.82
CA GLY A 71 19.09 9.52 -3.10
C GLY A 71 20.11 10.63 -2.82
N VAL A 72 20.80 10.57 -1.69
CA VAL A 72 21.79 11.57 -1.27
C VAL A 72 22.92 11.77 -2.30
N SER A 73 23.18 10.77 -3.13
CA SER A 73 24.22 10.79 -4.18
C SER A 73 23.71 11.17 -5.57
N TRP A 74 22.44 11.55 -5.71
CA TRP A 74 21.86 11.86 -7.02
C TRP A 74 22.26 13.26 -7.51
N ASN A 75 22.59 13.35 -8.79
CA ASN A 75 23.10 14.58 -9.38
C ASN A 75 22.11 15.76 -9.30
N ALA A 76 20.81 15.52 -9.36
CA ALA A 76 19.80 16.56 -9.31
C ALA A 76 19.91 17.42 -8.05
N GLN A 77 20.15 16.81 -6.88
CA GLN A 77 20.31 17.55 -5.63
C GLN A 77 21.55 18.44 -5.65
N THR A 78 22.64 17.99 -6.29
CA THR A 78 23.89 18.76 -6.36
C THR A 78 23.80 19.96 -7.29
N ILE A 79 22.92 19.92 -8.31
CA ILE A 79 22.70 21.02 -9.27
C ILE A 79 21.48 21.89 -8.90
N GLY A 80 20.80 21.57 -7.79
CA GLY A 80 19.65 22.35 -7.30
C GLY A 80 18.36 22.14 -8.12
N MET A 81 18.22 21.01 -8.83
CA MET A 81 16.97 20.62 -9.48
C MET A 81 16.10 19.90 -8.46
N ASP A 82 14.89 20.40 -8.23
CA ASP A 82 14.03 19.90 -7.17
C ASP A 82 12.54 20.08 -7.52
N TYR A 83 11.68 19.46 -6.74
CA TYR A 83 10.24 19.71 -6.77
C TYR A 83 9.95 21.20 -6.49
N PRO A 84 9.00 21.84 -7.21
CA PRO A 84 8.02 21.30 -8.15
C PRO A 84 8.36 21.55 -9.65
N GLU A 85 9.61 21.50 -10.04
CA GLU A 85 10.02 21.73 -11.44
C GLU A 85 9.45 20.63 -12.37
N ARG A 86 8.91 21.03 -13.53
CA ARG A 86 8.49 20.10 -14.59
C ARG A 86 9.49 20.10 -15.72
N ILE A 87 9.89 18.94 -16.19
CA ILE A 87 10.79 18.81 -17.34
C ILE A 87 10.03 19.11 -18.62
N THR A 88 10.61 19.98 -19.46
CA THR A 88 10.05 20.37 -20.76
C THR A 88 10.96 20.01 -21.93
N GLN A 89 12.28 19.84 -21.67
CA GLN A 89 13.24 19.54 -22.73
C GLN A 89 14.45 18.77 -22.19
N ILE A 90 14.94 17.80 -22.93
CA ILE A 90 16.22 17.10 -22.70
C ILE A 90 17.07 17.19 -23.99
N GLY A 91 18.26 17.77 -23.90
CA GLY A 91 19.06 18.10 -25.06
C GLY A 91 18.32 19.09 -25.99
N GLU A 92 18.15 18.70 -27.26
CA GLU A 92 17.39 19.47 -28.25
C GLU A 92 15.92 19.00 -28.39
N ARG A 93 15.52 17.97 -27.66
CA ARG A 93 14.19 17.33 -27.79
C ARG A 93 13.20 17.86 -26.76
N ILE A 94 12.05 18.33 -27.22
CA ILE A 94 10.93 18.73 -26.36
C ILE A 94 10.23 17.48 -25.84
N ILE A 95 9.84 17.53 -24.57
CA ILE A 95 9.15 16.43 -23.86
C ILE A 95 7.75 16.91 -23.50
N SER A 96 6.76 16.16 -23.93
CA SER A 96 5.35 16.41 -23.63
C SER A 96 4.71 15.31 -22.81
N THR A 97 5.18 14.07 -22.99
CA THR A 97 4.64 12.87 -22.35
C THR A 97 5.73 12.08 -21.61
N THR A 98 5.32 11.23 -20.67
CA THR A 98 6.23 10.28 -20.01
C THR A 98 6.87 9.32 -20.99
N GLN A 99 6.19 8.98 -22.10
CA GLN A 99 6.74 8.11 -23.11
C GLN A 99 7.89 8.80 -23.88
N ASP A 100 7.77 10.10 -24.17
CA ASP A 100 8.87 10.89 -24.76
C ASP A 100 10.08 10.89 -23.81
N TYR A 101 9.82 11.11 -22.49
CA TYR A 101 10.87 11.10 -21.48
C TYR A 101 11.62 9.75 -21.45
N LEU A 102 10.88 8.62 -21.40
CA LEU A 102 11.48 7.28 -21.37
C LEU A 102 12.26 6.97 -22.63
N SER A 103 11.71 7.24 -23.81
CA SER A 103 12.39 6.95 -25.09
C SER A 103 13.66 7.80 -25.27
N ILE A 104 13.62 9.07 -24.87
CA ILE A 104 14.80 9.93 -24.97
C ILE A 104 15.88 9.48 -23.97
N THR A 105 15.50 9.14 -22.74
CA THR A 105 16.47 8.71 -21.73
C THR A 105 17.13 7.38 -22.09
N GLU A 106 16.44 6.45 -22.74
CA GLU A 106 16.99 5.17 -23.19
C GLU A 106 18.11 5.35 -24.25
N GLU A 107 18.04 6.39 -25.07
CA GLU A 107 19.03 6.69 -26.11
C GLU A 107 20.31 7.38 -25.58
N LEU A 108 20.28 7.88 -24.32
CA LEU A 108 21.41 8.59 -23.76
C LEU A 108 22.58 7.66 -23.43
N SER A 109 23.80 8.18 -23.59
CA SER A 109 25.02 7.44 -23.23
C SER A 109 25.42 7.74 -21.78
N ILE A 110 25.67 6.68 -20.99
CA ILE A 110 26.17 6.82 -19.61
C ILE A 110 27.52 7.57 -19.65
N GLY A 111 27.66 8.56 -18.79
CA GLY A 111 28.85 9.42 -18.67
C GLY A 111 28.79 10.70 -19.49
N SER A 112 27.86 10.82 -20.47
CA SER A 112 27.69 12.04 -21.26
C SER A 112 26.96 13.12 -20.46
N PRO A 113 27.28 14.42 -20.70
CA PRO A 113 26.49 15.52 -20.20
C PRO A 113 25.28 15.76 -21.13
N VAL A 114 24.16 16.15 -20.55
CA VAL A 114 22.96 16.55 -21.30
C VAL A 114 22.36 17.82 -20.67
N GLY A 115 21.86 18.74 -21.51
CA GLY A 115 21.13 19.92 -21.06
C GLY A 115 19.68 19.56 -20.72
N ILE A 116 19.14 20.10 -19.64
CA ILE A 116 17.73 19.94 -19.25
C ILE A 116 17.11 21.29 -19.03
N THR A 117 15.92 21.49 -19.59
CA THR A 117 15.11 22.69 -19.34
C THR A 117 13.87 22.27 -18.53
N THR A 118 13.60 23.04 -17.50
CA THR A 118 12.44 22.85 -16.62
C THR A 118 11.59 24.11 -16.57
N ILE A 119 10.34 23.96 -16.13
CA ILE A 119 9.41 25.06 -15.89
C ILE A 119 8.77 24.90 -14.51
N PHE A 120 8.63 26.00 -13.79
CA PHE A 120 7.95 26.09 -12.51
C PHE A 120 6.45 26.34 -12.69
N PRO A 121 5.62 26.15 -11.63
CA PRO A 121 4.19 26.45 -11.68
C PRO A 121 3.85 27.90 -11.98
N ASP A 122 4.74 28.85 -11.68
CA ASP A 122 4.62 30.28 -11.99
C ASP A 122 5.04 30.65 -13.42
N GLY A 123 5.48 29.66 -14.21
CA GLY A 123 5.94 29.82 -15.58
C GLY A 123 7.43 30.19 -15.72
N ALA A 124 8.17 30.34 -14.62
CA ALA A 124 9.62 30.57 -14.68
C ALA A 124 10.33 29.35 -15.27
N MET A 125 11.26 29.61 -16.18
CA MET A 125 12.06 28.54 -16.80
C MET A 125 13.46 28.51 -16.20
N ARG A 126 14.01 27.31 -16.03
CA ARG A 126 15.38 27.09 -15.60
C ARG A 126 16.08 26.14 -16.56
N VAL A 127 17.35 26.40 -16.85
CA VAL A 127 18.18 25.58 -17.73
C VAL A 127 19.33 25.01 -16.92
N TYR A 128 19.50 23.72 -17.01
CA TYR A 128 20.62 22.94 -16.42
C TYR A 128 21.50 22.44 -17.56
N PRO A 129 22.59 23.17 -17.92
CA PRO A 129 23.35 22.88 -19.14
C PRO A 129 24.13 21.57 -19.10
N PHE A 130 24.47 21.06 -17.90
CA PHE A 130 25.36 19.93 -17.73
C PHE A 130 24.85 18.96 -16.67
N VAL A 131 23.84 18.17 -17.00
CA VAL A 131 23.38 17.06 -16.18
C VAL A 131 24.11 15.80 -16.62
N ARG A 132 24.86 15.18 -15.73
CA ARG A 132 25.62 13.96 -16.07
C ARG A 132 24.72 12.72 -16.03
N VAL A 133 24.69 12.01 -17.13
CA VAL A 133 23.98 10.71 -17.22
C VAL A 133 24.77 9.65 -16.46
N THR A 134 24.11 8.89 -15.59
CA THR A 134 24.70 7.84 -14.75
C THR A 134 23.92 6.55 -14.91
N SER A 135 24.34 5.48 -14.24
CA SER A 135 23.51 4.30 -14.01
C SER A 135 22.73 4.47 -12.70
N PHE A 136 21.54 3.87 -12.64
CA PHE A 136 20.75 3.88 -11.39
C PHE A 136 21.52 3.11 -10.29
N PRO A 137 21.74 3.69 -9.08
CA PRO A 137 22.51 3.03 -8.03
C PRO A 137 21.82 1.76 -7.52
N THR A 138 22.55 0.66 -7.40
CA THR A 138 21.99 -0.63 -6.95
C THR A 138 21.46 -0.58 -5.52
N ILE A 139 22.08 0.22 -4.64
CA ILE A 139 21.61 0.41 -3.27
C ILE A 139 20.26 1.15 -3.24
N ASP A 140 20.04 2.08 -4.16
CA ASP A 140 18.79 2.80 -4.24
C ASP A 140 17.69 1.93 -4.89
N LEU A 141 18.05 1.00 -5.78
CA LEU A 141 17.11 -0.03 -6.25
C LEU A 141 16.64 -0.92 -5.08
N ALA A 142 17.54 -1.27 -4.16
CA ALA A 142 17.14 -2.01 -2.96
C ALA A 142 16.21 -1.20 -2.06
N ARG A 143 16.45 0.12 -1.90
CA ARG A 143 15.66 1.01 -1.04
C ARG A 143 14.33 1.42 -1.62
N PHE A 144 14.28 1.77 -2.91
CA PHE A 144 13.10 2.34 -3.54
C PHE A 144 12.22 1.30 -4.23
N PHE A 145 12.77 0.15 -4.63
CA PHE A 145 12.02 -0.94 -5.24
C PHE A 145 11.90 -2.15 -4.31
N TRP A 146 13.02 -2.84 -3.99
CA TRP A 146 12.92 -4.15 -3.32
C TRP A 146 12.28 -4.06 -1.94
N LEU A 147 12.61 -3.06 -1.14
CA LEU A 147 12.07 -2.94 0.21
C LEU A 147 10.56 -2.67 0.22
N PRO A 148 10.03 -1.65 -0.50
CA PRO A 148 8.58 -1.45 -0.61
C PRO A 148 7.86 -2.63 -1.24
N PHE A 149 8.46 -3.26 -2.27
CA PHE A 149 7.89 -4.41 -2.96
C PHE A 149 7.72 -5.61 -2.03
N LEU A 150 8.74 -5.94 -1.21
CA LEU A 150 8.67 -7.04 -0.24
C LEU A 150 7.64 -6.77 0.87
N VAL A 151 7.52 -5.53 1.33
CA VAL A 151 6.47 -5.15 2.27
C VAL A 151 5.09 -5.35 1.63
N GLY A 152 4.90 -4.88 0.40
CA GLY A 152 3.66 -5.08 -0.35
C GLY A 152 3.34 -6.56 -0.59
N LEU A 153 4.35 -7.36 -0.91
CA LEU A 153 4.18 -8.81 -1.09
C LEU A 153 3.74 -9.50 0.22
N ALA A 154 4.28 -9.05 1.37
CA ALA A 154 3.85 -9.55 2.67
C ALA A 154 2.37 -9.22 2.96
N TYR A 155 1.93 -7.99 2.65
CA TYR A 155 0.51 -7.62 2.75
C TYR A 155 -0.37 -8.47 1.82
N LEU A 156 0.04 -8.65 0.58
CA LEU A 156 -0.68 -9.46 -0.40
C LEU A 156 -0.82 -10.92 0.08
N ALA A 157 0.27 -11.50 0.56
CA ALA A 157 0.30 -12.88 1.03
C ALA A 157 -0.55 -13.08 2.30
N ILE A 158 -0.40 -12.21 3.31
CA ILE A 158 -1.16 -12.31 4.57
C ILE A 158 -2.64 -12.03 4.30
N GLY A 159 -2.97 -11.01 3.53
CA GLY A 159 -4.35 -10.69 3.16
C GLY A 159 -5.04 -11.83 2.42
N PHE A 160 -4.37 -12.41 1.42
CA PHE A 160 -4.86 -13.57 0.68
C PHE A 160 -5.04 -14.80 1.60
N TRP A 161 -4.06 -15.09 2.46
CA TRP A 161 -4.10 -16.21 3.38
C TRP A 161 -5.31 -16.12 4.34
N ILE A 162 -5.49 -14.97 5.00
CA ILE A 162 -6.62 -14.76 5.91
C ILE A 162 -7.96 -14.82 5.16
N TYR A 163 -8.03 -14.20 3.98
CA TYR A 163 -9.22 -14.28 3.14
C TYR A 163 -9.54 -15.73 2.73
N ARG A 164 -8.54 -16.52 2.36
CA ARG A 164 -8.71 -17.92 1.96
C ARG A 164 -9.23 -18.78 3.13
N MET A 165 -8.77 -18.50 4.35
CA MET A 165 -9.17 -19.23 5.54
C MET A 165 -10.53 -18.78 6.11
N ARG A 166 -10.84 -17.50 6.04
CA ARG A 166 -11.96 -16.86 6.75
C ARG A 166 -12.77 -15.88 5.89
N GLY A 167 -12.78 -16.02 4.58
CA GLY A 167 -13.44 -15.09 3.64
C GLY A 167 -14.95 -14.93 3.82
N GLU A 168 -15.60 -15.82 4.56
CA GLU A 168 -17.02 -15.71 4.91
C GLU A 168 -17.27 -14.60 5.96
N ILE A 169 -16.26 -14.25 6.76
CA ILE A 169 -16.35 -13.26 7.82
C ILE A 169 -16.17 -11.86 7.23
N VAL A 170 -17.05 -10.93 7.60
CA VAL A 170 -17.02 -9.54 7.09
C VAL A 170 -15.68 -8.84 7.42
N SER A 171 -15.15 -9.04 8.63
CA SER A 171 -13.85 -8.46 9.02
C SER A 171 -12.68 -9.00 8.19
N SER A 172 -12.70 -10.29 7.81
CA SER A 172 -11.66 -10.85 6.94
C SER A 172 -11.69 -10.26 5.53
N ARG A 173 -12.86 -9.96 4.98
CA ARG A 173 -13.00 -9.28 3.69
C ARG A 173 -12.55 -7.82 3.77
N ALA A 174 -12.93 -7.10 4.82
CA ALA A 174 -12.46 -5.73 5.04
C ALA A 174 -10.94 -5.68 5.18
N PHE A 175 -10.36 -6.62 5.93
CA PHE A 175 -8.92 -6.76 6.06
C PHE A 175 -8.24 -7.12 4.73
N ALA A 176 -8.84 -7.99 3.92
CA ALA A 176 -8.33 -8.32 2.60
C ALA A 176 -8.27 -7.09 1.67
N VAL A 177 -9.32 -6.25 1.65
CA VAL A 177 -9.34 -5.01 0.86
C VAL A 177 -8.27 -4.04 1.34
N PHE A 178 -8.10 -3.90 2.67
CA PHE A 178 -7.02 -3.09 3.22
C PHE A 178 -5.64 -3.62 2.80
N CYS A 179 -5.41 -4.93 2.91
CA CYS A 179 -4.14 -5.54 2.51
C CYS A 179 -3.86 -5.37 1.02
N LEU A 180 -4.88 -5.47 0.16
CA LEU A 180 -4.76 -5.22 -1.27
C LEU A 180 -4.35 -3.77 -1.55
N SER A 181 -5.01 -2.81 -0.90
CA SER A 181 -4.67 -1.39 -1.04
C SER A 181 -3.25 -1.09 -0.56
N ALA A 182 -2.85 -1.63 0.60
CA ALA A 182 -1.51 -1.45 1.14
C ALA A 182 -0.44 -2.13 0.26
N ALA A 183 -0.73 -3.34 -0.23
CA ALA A 183 0.14 -4.05 -1.14
C ALA A 183 0.40 -3.25 -2.42
N LEU A 184 -0.65 -2.79 -3.09
CA LEU A 184 -0.51 -2.01 -4.32
C LEU A 184 0.16 -0.64 -4.06
N ALA A 185 -0.18 0.06 -2.98
CA ALA A 185 0.43 1.34 -2.64
C ALA A 185 1.94 1.22 -2.39
N THR A 186 2.41 0.15 -1.75
CA THR A 186 3.83 -0.07 -1.49
C THR A 186 4.54 -0.75 -2.66
N GLY A 187 3.92 -1.78 -3.27
CA GLY A 187 4.56 -2.58 -4.32
C GLY A 187 4.68 -1.86 -5.66
N LEU A 188 3.78 -0.92 -5.97
CA LEU A 188 3.82 -0.13 -7.20
C LEU A 188 4.53 1.23 -7.03
N TYR A 189 5.07 1.52 -5.84
CA TYR A 189 5.69 2.81 -5.55
C TYR A 189 6.85 3.16 -6.49
N PHE A 190 7.68 2.19 -6.85
CA PHE A 190 8.79 2.42 -7.77
C PHE A 190 8.32 2.71 -9.21
N ASP A 191 7.26 2.04 -9.65
CA ASP A 191 6.66 2.31 -10.97
C ASP A 191 6.13 3.75 -11.06
N LEU A 192 5.57 4.28 -9.95
CA LEU A 192 5.07 5.64 -9.89
C LEU A 192 6.12 6.69 -10.29
N VAL A 193 7.39 6.47 -9.96
CA VAL A 193 8.50 7.41 -10.19
C VAL A 193 9.45 6.95 -11.29
N SER A 194 9.17 5.82 -11.95
CA SER A 194 10.03 5.25 -12.99
C SER A 194 9.33 5.08 -14.34
N THR A 195 8.50 4.06 -14.50
CA THR A 195 7.86 3.74 -15.78
C THR A 195 6.47 4.36 -15.95
N HIS A 196 5.81 4.71 -14.85
CA HIS A 196 4.45 5.31 -14.77
C HIS A 196 3.33 4.44 -15.35
N ALA A 197 3.59 3.18 -15.69
CA ALA A 197 2.63 2.29 -16.33
C ALA A 197 1.43 1.95 -15.44
N LEU A 198 1.63 1.91 -14.12
CA LEU A 198 0.63 1.54 -13.13
C LEU A 198 0.23 2.69 -12.19
N SER A 199 0.56 3.94 -12.54
CA SER A 199 0.32 5.14 -11.71
C SER A 199 -1.14 5.34 -11.35
N SER A 200 -2.07 5.08 -12.28
CA SER A 200 -3.51 5.15 -12.02
C SER A 200 -3.95 4.11 -10.98
N LEU A 201 -3.39 2.90 -11.04
CA LEU A 201 -3.69 1.84 -10.07
C LEU A 201 -3.09 2.16 -8.71
N TRP A 202 -1.87 2.71 -8.67
CA TRP A 202 -1.25 3.21 -7.44
C TRP A 202 -2.09 4.33 -6.81
N THR A 203 -2.55 5.31 -7.59
CA THR A 203 -3.43 6.40 -7.14
C THR A 203 -4.73 5.87 -6.55
N ALA A 204 -5.37 4.89 -7.18
CA ALA A 204 -6.53 4.23 -6.61
C ALA A 204 -6.19 3.51 -5.29
N ALA A 205 -5.06 2.80 -5.23
CA ALA A 205 -4.67 2.06 -4.03
C ALA A 205 -4.45 2.97 -2.82
N ILE A 206 -3.77 4.11 -2.98
CA ILE A 206 -3.51 5.04 -1.87
C ILE A 206 -4.79 5.68 -1.33
N THR A 207 -5.79 5.94 -2.19
CA THR A 207 -7.08 6.47 -1.75
C THR A 207 -7.90 5.45 -0.97
N PHE A 208 -7.82 4.16 -1.35
CA PHE A 208 -8.54 3.08 -0.66
C PHE A 208 -7.91 2.68 0.68
N LEU A 209 -6.66 3.06 0.97
CA LEU A 209 -6.03 2.78 2.28
C LEU A 209 -6.86 3.35 3.44
N GLY A 210 -7.19 4.63 3.39
CA GLY A 210 -7.95 5.28 4.46
C GLY A 210 -9.34 4.69 4.64
N GLY A 211 -10.09 4.57 3.53
CA GLY A 211 -11.45 4.03 3.56
C GLY A 211 -11.52 2.59 4.04
N SER A 212 -10.61 1.73 3.56
CA SER A 212 -10.57 0.33 3.99
C SER A 212 -10.19 0.17 5.47
N LEU A 213 -9.33 1.04 5.99
CA LEU A 213 -8.95 1.04 7.40
C LEU A 213 -10.11 1.51 8.31
N ILE A 214 -10.88 2.52 7.88
CA ILE A 214 -12.10 2.94 8.58
C ILE A 214 -13.12 1.78 8.60
N VAL A 215 -13.38 1.17 7.45
CA VAL A 215 -14.31 0.02 7.36
C VAL A 215 -13.83 -1.14 8.24
N LEU A 216 -12.53 -1.43 8.23
CA LEU A 216 -11.95 -2.46 9.09
C LEU A 216 -12.20 -2.16 10.58
N GLY A 217 -12.01 -0.91 11.02
CA GLY A 217 -12.31 -0.50 12.40
C GLY A 217 -13.79 -0.65 12.77
N LEU A 218 -14.71 -0.44 11.82
CA LEU A 218 -16.15 -0.62 12.06
C LEU A 218 -16.59 -2.08 12.22
N VAL A 219 -15.79 -3.05 11.69
CA VAL A 219 -16.18 -4.47 11.69
C VAL A 219 -15.26 -5.36 12.51
N PHE A 220 -14.16 -4.82 13.04
CA PHE A 220 -13.16 -5.56 13.81
C PHE A 220 -12.71 -4.74 15.03
N PRO A 221 -12.44 -5.36 16.22
CA PRO A 221 -12.56 -6.79 16.55
C PRO A 221 -14.01 -7.24 16.81
N ALA A 222 -14.91 -6.32 17.07
CA ALA A 222 -16.34 -6.55 17.21
C ALA A 222 -17.11 -5.71 16.21
N GLN A 223 -18.08 -6.31 15.54
CA GLN A 223 -18.91 -5.58 14.59
C GLN A 223 -19.84 -4.64 15.34
N TRP A 224 -19.82 -3.36 14.95
CA TRP A 224 -20.80 -2.39 15.43
C TRP A 224 -22.20 -2.75 14.90
N THR A 225 -23.17 -2.85 15.80
CA THR A 225 -24.56 -3.20 15.48
C THR A 225 -25.41 -1.94 15.51
N GLY A 226 -25.81 -1.45 14.36
CA GLY A 226 -26.59 -0.21 14.20
C GLY A 226 -27.84 -0.36 13.34
N GLY A 227 -28.38 -1.59 13.21
CA GLY A 227 -29.57 -1.84 12.38
C GLY A 227 -29.30 -1.76 10.86
N ARG A 228 -30.38 -1.69 10.09
CA ARG A 228 -30.31 -1.72 8.61
C ARG A 228 -29.55 -0.51 8.03
N THR A 229 -29.71 0.66 8.62
CA THR A 229 -29.05 1.91 8.23
C THR A 229 -27.54 1.83 8.36
N PHE A 230 -27.03 1.22 9.44
CA PHE A 230 -25.59 1.06 9.66
C PHE A 230 -24.92 0.18 8.58
N ASN A 231 -25.65 -0.81 8.05
CA ASN A 231 -25.16 -1.64 6.96
C ASN A 231 -24.86 -0.84 5.68
N TYR A 232 -25.55 0.27 5.45
CA TYR A 232 -25.27 1.16 4.32
C TYR A 232 -24.17 2.17 4.65
N ILE A 233 -24.20 2.76 5.84
CA ILE A 233 -23.22 3.77 6.29
C ILE A 233 -21.80 3.21 6.25
N ARG A 234 -21.58 1.94 6.58
CA ARG A 234 -20.24 1.32 6.53
C ARG A 234 -19.59 1.30 5.14
N PHE A 235 -20.36 1.51 4.06
CA PHE A 235 -19.81 1.60 2.70
C PHE A 235 -19.40 3.02 2.32
N THR A 236 -19.86 4.04 3.06
CA THR A 236 -19.51 5.45 2.81
C THR A 236 -18.01 5.70 2.70
N PRO A 237 -17.12 5.10 3.55
CA PRO A 237 -15.68 5.29 3.40
C PRO A 237 -15.15 4.82 2.04
N TYR A 238 -15.69 3.74 1.47
CA TYR A 238 -15.30 3.29 0.15
C TYR A 238 -15.79 4.23 -0.97
N LEU A 239 -16.95 4.86 -0.80
CA LEU A 239 -17.45 5.86 -1.76
C LEU A 239 -16.57 7.11 -1.77
N ILE A 240 -16.11 7.56 -0.60
CA ILE A 240 -15.14 8.66 -0.49
C ILE A 240 -13.83 8.26 -1.17
N SER A 241 -13.31 7.05 -0.92
CA SER A 241 -12.11 6.54 -1.59
C SER A 241 -12.28 6.51 -3.11
N LEU A 242 -13.42 6.06 -3.60
CA LEU A 242 -13.72 6.01 -5.04
C LEU A 242 -13.77 7.41 -5.67
N ALA A 243 -14.39 8.38 -4.99
CA ALA A 243 -14.43 9.76 -5.47
C ALA A 243 -13.04 10.37 -5.55
N LEU A 244 -12.19 10.18 -4.51
CA LEU A 244 -10.81 10.63 -4.52
C LEU A 244 -9.98 9.91 -5.59
N ALA A 245 -10.20 8.60 -5.81
CA ALA A 245 -9.51 7.83 -6.84
C ALA A 245 -9.83 8.36 -8.24
N ILE A 246 -11.12 8.60 -8.53
CA ILE A 246 -11.56 9.15 -9.81
C ILE A 246 -10.94 10.53 -10.03
N TRP A 247 -11.00 11.41 -9.02
CA TRP A 247 -10.38 12.74 -9.12
C TRP A 247 -8.87 12.65 -9.34
N GLY A 248 -8.16 11.79 -8.59
CA GLY A 248 -6.72 11.61 -8.73
C GLY A 248 -6.31 11.07 -10.11
N VAL A 249 -7.04 10.08 -10.64
CA VAL A 249 -6.76 9.52 -11.96
C VAL A 249 -7.06 10.53 -13.07
N LEU A 250 -8.15 11.30 -12.98
CA LEU A 250 -8.48 12.34 -13.94
C LEU A 250 -7.41 13.45 -13.93
N ALA A 251 -6.89 13.83 -12.75
CA ALA A 251 -5.83 14.80 -12.62
C ALA A 251 -4.49 14.34 -13.21
N LEU A 252 -4.21 13.03 -13.23
CA LEU A 252 -3.01 12.49 -13.90
C LEU A 252 -3.12 12.52 -15.43
N ILE A 253 -4.34 12.48 -15.97
CA ILE A 253 -4.60 12.48 -17.42
C ILE A 253 -4.67 13.91 -17.96
N ASP A 254 -4.96 14.89 -17.10
CA ASP A 254 -5.08 16.29 -17.50
C ASP A 254 -3.71 16.92 -17.80
N SER A 255 -3.37 16.96 -19.09
CA SER A 255 -2.13 17.57 -19.57
C SER A 255 -2.10 19.10 -19.43
N SER A 256 -3.25 19.77 -19.23
CA SER A 256 -3.35 21.24 -19.11
C SER A 256 -2.85 21.74 -17.75
N ASN A 257 -2.94 20.89 -16.71
CA ASN A 257 -2.45 21.19 -15.36
C ASN A 257 -1.55 20.09 -14.82
N PRO A 258 -0.25 20.11 -15.13
CA PRO A 258 0.70 19.08 -14.70
C PRO A 258 0.84 18.91 -13.19
N TRP A 259 0.46 19.90 -12.40
CA TRP A 259 0.49 19.86 -10.93
C TRP A 259 -0.86 19.51 -10.30
N GLY A 260 -1.89 19.28 -11.11
CA GLY A 260 -3.26 19.01 -10.67
C GLY A 260 -3.42 17.75 -9.79
N TYR A 261 -2.52 16.79 -9.91
CA TYR A 261 -2.52 15.55 -9.10
C TYR A 261 -2.15 15.76 -7.63
N VAL A 262 -1.51 16.89 -7.28
CA VAL A 262 -1.01 17.17 -5.92
C VAL A 262 -2.14 17.22 -4.91
N ASP A 263 -3.25 17.88 -5.25
CA ASP A 263 -4.37 18.04 -4.34
C ASP A 263 -5.10 16.72 -4.04
N PRO A 264 -5.54 15.91 -5.03
CA PRO A 264 -6.17 14.62 -4.73
C PRO A 264 -5.24 13.68 -3.96
N TRP A 265 -3.93 13.69 -4.21
CA TRP A 265 -2.98 12.89 -3.42
C TRP A 265 -2.86 13.42 -1.99
N ARG A 266 -2.79 14.74 -1.79
CA ARG A 266 -2.79 15.36 -0.46
C ARG A 266 -4.02 14.96 0.35
N TYR A 267 -5.22 15.06 -0.25
CA TYR A 267 -6.46 14.64 0.41
C TYR A 267 -6.49 13.14 0.69
N SER A 268 -5.91 12.32 -0.16
CA SER A 268 -5.78 10.88 0.05
C SER A 268 -4.88 10.55 1.26
N TYR A 269 -3.76 11.27 1.42
CA TYR A 269 -2.89 11.14 2.59
C TYR A 269 -3.58 11.59 3.88
N ILE A 270 -4.31 12.72 3.84
CA ILE A 270 -5.11 13.19 4.99
C ILE A 270 -6.18 12.16 5.34
N TYR A 271 -6.89 11.63 4.34
CA TYR A 271 -7.93 10.63 4.54
C TYR A 271 -7.36 9.33 5.11
N THR A 272 -6.20 8.90 4.67
CA THR A 272 -5.48 7.74 5.23
C THR A 272 -5.07 7.99 6.68
N SER A 273 -4.60 9.19 7.00
CA SER A 273 -4.27 9.58 8.37
C SER A 273 -5.50 9.55 9.28
N ILE A 274 -6.63 10.08 8.81
CA ILE A 274 -7.92 9.98 9.52
C ILE A 274 -8.28 8.51 9.75
N GLY A 275 -8.10 7.65 8.75
CA GLY A 275 -8.32 6.21 8.86
C GLY A 275 -7.45 5.55 9.93
N ILE A 276 -6.17 5.90 10.00
CA ILE A 276 -5.23 5.40 11.02
C ILE A 276 -5.67 5.83 12.43
N PHE A 277 -5.94 7.12 12.63
CA PHE A 277 -6.37 7.62 13.94
C PHE A 277 -7.71 7.03 14.36
N PHE A 278 -8.66 6.93 13.44
CA PHE A 278 -9.95 6.29 13.69
C PHE A 278 -9.76 4.83 14.12
N PHE A 279 -8.97 4.06 13.39
CA PHE A 279 -8.72 2.65 13.70
C PHE A 279 -8.04 2.46 15.06
N ILE A 280 -7.00 3.26 15.37
CA ILE A 280 -6.35 3.24 16.67
C ILE A 280 -7.33 3.62 17.78
N GLY A 281 -8.16 4.65 17.58
CA GLY A 281 -9.21 5.06 18.52
C GLY A 281 -10.22 3.94 18.79
N VAL A 282 -10.65 3.22 17.75
CA VAL A 282 -11.53 2.06 17.89
C VAL A 282 -10.85 0.93 18.67
N MET A 283 -9.58 0.65 18.42
CA MET A 283 -8.83 -0.38 19.16
C MET A 283 -8.69 0.01 20.65
N LEU A 284 -8.41 1.28 20.93
CA LEU A 284 -8.38 1.80 22.32
C LEU A 284 -9.75 1.65 23.00
N TYR A 285 -10.83 2.05 22.32
CA TYR A 285 -12.18 1.90 22.86
C TYR A 285 -12.48 0.44 23.20
N HIS A 286 -12.23 -0.49 22.28
CA HIS A 286 -12.49 -1.92 22.53
C HIS A 286 -11.59 -2.50 23.63
N GLN A 287 -10.36 -2.02 23.76
CA GLN A 287 -9.46 -2.50 24.82
C GLN A 287 -9.96 -2.12 26.21
N PHE A 288 -10.54 -0.93 26.39
CA PHE A 288 -10.90 -0.40 27.72
C PHE A 288 -12.39 -0.52 28.04
N ALA A 289 -13.27 -0.36 27.05
CA ALA A 289 -14.72 -0.24 27.26
C ALA A 289 -15.52 -1.51 26.92
N HIS A 290 -14.95 -2.46 26.15
CA HIS A 290 -15.71 -3.65 25.75
C HIS A 290 -15.85 -4.66 26.87
N SER A 291 -17.05 -5.27 27.03
CA SER A 291 -17.35 -6.23 28.11
C SER A 291 -16.66 -7.60 27.92
N ALA A 292 -16.55 -8.09 26.65
CA ALA A 292 -16.00 -9.41 26.36
C ALA A 292 -14.47 -9.44 26.45
N PRO A 293 -13.87 -10.30 27.32
CA PRO A 293 -12.41 -10.40 27.49
C PRO A 293 -11.66 -10.72 26.20
N ALA A 294 -12.22 -11.60 25.35
CA ALA A 294 -11.62 -11.98 24.09
C ALA A 294 -11.46 -10.78 23.13
N VAL A 295 -12.49 -9.91 23.03
CA VAL A 295 -12.44 -8.69 22.21
C VAL A 295 -11.39 -7.71 22.73
N ARG A 296 -11.30 -7.53 24.06
CA ARG A 296 -10.27 -6.68 24.67
C ARG A 296 -8.85 -7.17 24.37
N GLN A 297 -8.63 -8.47 24.40
CA GLN A 297 -7.32 -9.05 24.11
C GLN A 297 -6.95 -8.95 22.63
N GLN A 298 -7.91 -9.18 21.72
CA GLN A 298 -7.71 -8.95 20.28
C GLN A 298 -7.36 -7.48 20.01
N ALA A 299 -8.13 -6.55 20.57
CA ALA A 299 -7.88 -5.11 20.43
C ALA A 299 -6.49 -4.74 20.94
N ARG A 300 -6.04 -5.29 22.08
CA ARG A 300 -4.70 -5.04 22.63
C ARG A 300 -3.58 -5.46 21.69
N ILE A 301 -3.65 -6.68 21.12
CA ILE A 301 -2.63 -7.19 20.20
C ILE A 301 -2.55 -6.29 18.95
N VAL A 302 -3.71 -5.96 18.38
CA VAL A 302 -3.76 -5.14 17.16
C VAL A 302 -3.38 -3.70 17.45
N LEU A 303 -3.70 -3.14 18.62
CA LEU A 303 -3.26 -1.82 19.02
C LEU A 303 -1.73 -1.72 19.06
N TRP A 304 -1.05 -2.67 19.71
CA TRP A 304 0.42 -2.69 19.74
C TRP A 304 1.03 -2.89 18.35
N GLY A 305 0.45 -3.77 17.53
CA GLY A 305 0.87 -3.95 16.14
C GLY A 305 0.68 -2.68 15.30
N SER A 306 -0.44 -1.96 15.50
CA SER A 306 -0.71 -0.68 14.82
C SER A 306 0.25 0.42 15.26
N LEU A 307 0.53 0.53 16.56
CA LEU A 307 1.48 1.52 17.08
C LEU A 307 2.89 1.25 16.55
N LEU A 308 3.35 0.00 16.57
CA LEU A 308 4.66 -0.37 16.02
C LEU A 308 4.74 -0.10 14.51
N ALA A 309 3.66 -0.35 13.77
CA ALA A 309 3.63 -0.17 12.33
C ALA A 309 3.58 1.31 11.93
N PHE A 310 2.68 2.08 12.52
CA PHE A 310 2.36 3.42 12.04
C PHE A 310 3.10 4.54 12.79
N LEU A 311 3.44 4.35 14.08
CA LEU A 311 4.07 5.39 14.89
C LEU A 311 5.41 5.88 14.31
N PRO A 312 6.34 5.02 13.88
CA PRO A 312 7.59 5.48 13.28
C PRO A 312 7.35 6.34 12.03
N THR A 313 6.43 5.91 11.17
CA THR A 313 6.06 6.64 9.94
C THR A 313 5.41 7.98 10.25
N VAL A 314 4.48 8.02 11.21
CA VAL A 314 3.81 9.25 11.64
C VAL A 314 4.79 10.23 12.27
N LEU A 315 5.68 9.76 13.15
CA LEU A 315 6.72 10.59 13.76
C LEU A 315 7.65 11.19 12.71
N TRP A 316 8.06 10.40 11.73
CA TRP A 316 8.89 10.88 10.63
C TRP A 316 8.15 11.95 9.80
N MET A 317 6.87 11.74 9.48
CA MET A 317 6.06 12.71 8.74
C MET A 317 5.81 14.00 9.50
N LEU A 318 5.69 13.94 10.83
CA LEU A 318 5.45 15.12 11.68
C LEU A 318 6.74 15.87 12.04
N ALA A 319 7.88 15.21 11.97
CA ALA A 319 9.16 15.79 12.38
C ALA A 319 9.47 17.16 11.77
N PRO A 320 9.27 17.40 10.46
CA PRO A 320 9.52 18.72 9.86
C PRO A 320 8.63 19.81 10.44
N TYR A 321 7.37 19.49 10.77
CA TYR A 321 6.42 20.44 11.38
C TYR A 321 6.75 20.77 12.83
N LEU A 322 7.52 19.91 13.50
CA LEU A 322 8.03 20.11 14.85
C LEU A 322 9.42 20.75 14.87
N GLY A 323 9.94 21.15 13.70
CA GLY A 323 11.29 21.70 13.56
C GLY A 323 12.41 20.67 13.77
N LEU A 324 12.07 19.38 13.77
CA LEU A 324 13.04 18.29 13.92
C LEU A 324 13.50 17.82 12.54
N GLN A 325 14.79 17.91 12.27
CA GLN A 325 15.40 17.30 11.09
C GLN A 325 15.81 15.88 11.45
N ILE A 326 15.00 14.90 11.05
CA ILE A 326 15.35 13.48 11.21
C ILE A 326 16.10 13.05 9.93
N PRO A 327 17.41 12.78 9.99
CA PRO A 327 18.21 12.47 8.80
C PRO A 327 17.98 11.04 8.29
N TRP A 328 16.90 10.40 8.72
CA TRP A 328 16.61 9.00 8.40
C TRP A 328 15.83 8.88 7.11
N ASN A 329 16.28 7.96 6.25
CA ASN A 329 15.58 7.63 5.03
C ASN A 329 14.19 7.01 5.35
N PRO A 330 13.10 7.47 4.71
CA PRO A 330 11.75 6.88 4.87
C PRO A 330 11.72 5.37 4.69
N GLY A 331 12.59 4.82 3.83
CA GLY A 331 12.71 3.38 3.61
C GLY A 331 12.99 2.57 4.88
N LEU A 332 13.60 3.16 5.92
CA LEU A 332 13.85 2.47 7.18
C LEU A 332 12.57 2.15 7.97
N PHE A 333 11.48 2.88 7.73
CA PHE A 333 10.22 2.68 8.45
C PHE A 333 9.28 1.69 7.75
N LEU A 334 9.46 1.45 6.46
CA LEU A 334 8.61 0.53 5.69
C LEU A 334 8.52 -0.88 6.28
N PRO A 335 9.62 -1.51 6.77
CA PRO A 335 9.52 -2.84 7.38
C PRO A 335 8.60 -2.90 8.60
N PHE A 336 8.48 -1.81 9.36
CA PHE A 336 7.60 -1.76 10.52
C PHE A 336 6.13 -1.91 10.13
N LEU A 337 5.74 -1.51 8.93
CA LEU A 337 4.37 -1.67 8.45
C LEU A 337 3.89 -3.12 8.44
N ILE A 338 4.80 -4.10 8.38
CA ILE A 338 4.49 -5.54 8.42
C ILE A 338 3.89 -5.97 9.77
N PHE A 339 4.18 -5.28 10.87
CA PHE A 339 3.62 -5.61 12.18
C PHE A 339 2.09 -5.47 12.22
N PHE A 340 1.52 -4.57 11.41
CA PHE A 340 0.08 -4.38 11.36
C PHE A 340 -0.66 -5.63 10.83
N PRO A 341 -0.41 -6.11 9.59
CA PRO A 341 -1.11 -7.28 9.08
C PRO A 341 -0.83 -8.55 9.89
N ILE A 342 0.37 -8.70 10.46
CA ILE A 342 0.70 -9.82 11.34
C ILE A 342 -0.16 -9.77 12.61
N SER A 343 -0.30 -8.61 13.25
CA SER A 343 -1.09 -8.47 14.47
C SER A 343 -2.57 -8.79 14.25
N ILE A 344 -3.14 -8.37 13.12
CA ILE A 344 -4.52 -8.70 12.77
C ILE A 344 -4.65 -10.17 12.43
N ALA A 345 -3.69 -10.75 11.69
CA ALA A 345 -3.67 -12.18 11.40
C ALA A 345 -3.70 -13.01 12.69
N ILE A 346 -2.84 -12.68 13.66
CA ILE A 346 -2.82 -13.32 14.97
C ILE A 346 -4.17 -13.16 15.68
N ALA A 347 -4.74 -11.94 15.69
CA ALA A 347 -6.00 -11.67 16.36
C ALA A 347 -7.18 -12.42 15.73
N ILE A 348 -7.23 -12.58 14.41
CA ILE A 348 -8.28 -13.33 13.70
C ILE A 348 -8.12 -14.83 13.88
N LEU A 349 -6.88 -15.35 13.87
CA LEU A 349 -6.62 -16.79 13.91
C LEU A 349 -6.64 -17.34 15.34
N ARG A 350 -5.97 -16.69 16.29
CA ARG A 350 -5.73 -17.20 17.64
C ARG A 350 -7.01 -17.41 18.45
N TYR A 351 -8.01 -16.54 18.28
CA TYR A 351 -9.21 -16.56 19.14
C TYR A 351 -10.32 -17.50 18.69
N ARG A 352 -10.10 -18.30 17.66
CA ARG A 352 -10.99 -19.41 17.28
C ARG A 352 -10.34 -20.80 17.29
N LEU A 353 -9.05 -20.89 17.68
CA LEU A 353 -8.29 -22.14 17.76
C LEU A 353 -7.65 -22.24 19.15
N TRP A 354 -8.40 -22.76 20.11
CA TRP A 354 -7.94 -22.94 21.50
C TRP A 354 -6.81 -23.98 21.66
N ASP A 355 -6.35 -24.64 20.58
CA ASP A 355 -5.41 -25.78 20.66
C ASP A 355 -4.02 -25.54 20.02
N ILE A 356 -3.65 -24.30 19.63
CA ILE A 356 -2.37 -24.06 18.91
C ILE A 356 -1.43 -23.11 19.70
N ASP A 357 -1.44 -23.15 21.02
CA ASP A 357 -0.62 -22.25 21.84
C ASP A 357 0.92 -22.48 21.75
N VAL A 358 1.37 -23.62 21.22
CA VAL A 358 2.79 -24.00 21.27
C VAL A 358 3.55 -23.69 19.97
N ILE A 359 2.92 -23.71 18.80
CA ILE A 359 3.62 -23.58 17.51
C ILE A 359 3.82 -22.10 17.13
N ILE A 360 2.82 -21.24 17.39
CA ILE A 360 2.85 -19.84 16.95
C ILE A 360 3.90 -19.04 17.73
N ASN A 361 4.07 -19.29 19.01
CA ASN A 361 5.01 -18.51 19.85
C ASN A 361 6.46 -18.69 19.41
N ARG A 362 6.87 -19.89 19.00
CA ARG A 362 8.23 -20.17 18.52
C ARG A 362 8.49 -19.59 17.14
N THR A 363 7.58 -19.76 16.20
CA THR A 363 7.76 -19.28 14.81
C THR A 363 7.81 -17.75 14.75
N LEU A 364 7.01 -17.05 15.55
CA LEU A 364 6.95 -15.57 15.58
C LEU A 364 8.21 -14.99 16.23
N VAL A 365 8.71 -15.61 17.31
CA VAL A 365 9.98 -15.21 17.96
C VAL A 365 11.17 -15.43 17.02
N TYR A 366 11.19 -16.56 16.29
CA TYR A 366 12.29 -16.82 15.34
C TYR A 366 12.22 -15.90 14.11
N ALA A 367 11.02 -15.61 13.58
CA ALA A 367 10.86 -14.65 12.47
C ALA A 367 11.30 -13.24 12.90
N LEU A 368 10.91 -12.80 14.11
CA LEU A 368 11.32 -11.52 14.66
C LEU A 368 12.85 -11.45 14.87
N LEU A 369 13.46 -12.51 15.40
CA LEU A 369 14.90 -12.63 15.57
C LEU A 369 15.64 -12.58 14.23
N ILE A 370 15.15 -13.27 13.20
CA ILE A 370 15.74 -13.24 11.86
C ILE A 370 15.64 -11.84 11.25
N ILE A 371 14.49 -11.16 11.39
CA ILE A 371 14.31 -9.78 10.90
C ILE A 371 15.27 -8.83 11.62
N ILE A 372 15.38 -8.94 12.94
CA ILE A 372 16.32 -8.12 13.72
C ILE A 372 17.78 -8.40 13.30
N LEU A 373 18.13 -9.66 13.09
CA LEU A 373 19.47 -10.07 12.69
C LEU A 373 19.85 -9.55 11.28
N VAL A 374 18.90 -9.59 10.34
CA VAL A 374 19.04 -9.02 8.98
C VAL A 374 19.12 -7.49 8.99
N LEU A 375 18.53 -6.81 9.99
CA LEU A 375 18.61 -5.36 10.14
C LEU A 375 19.89 -4.87 10.82
N ILE A 376 20.57 -5.75 11.56
CA ILE A 376 21.82 -5.44 12.25
C ILE A 376 23.05 -5.74 11.37
N TYR A 377 22.96 -6.68 10.43
CA TYR A 377 24.01 -7.03 9.47
C TYR A 377 23.78 -6.36 8.11
#